data_a09027a284e4305891a072c930498228
#
_entry.id   a09027a284e4305891a072c930498228
#
_cell.length_a   1.000
_cell.length_b   1.000
_cell.length_c   1.000
_cell.angle_alpha   90.00
_cell.angle_beta   90.00
_cell.angle_gamma   90.00
#
_symmetry.space_group_name_H-M   'P 1'
#
loop_
_entity.id
_entity.type
_entity.pdbx_description
1 polymer ?
#
loop_
_entity_poly.entity_id
_entity_poly.type
_entity_poly.pdbx_seq_one_letter_code
_entity_poly.pdbx_strand_id
1 'polypeptide(L)'
;METKENNNTASTHQEKARKLKKLRRWQIVVSLLGIAILIWGIIQVTCLFLNYKRTETSNDAQIEQYISPVNLRASGYIKKICFTEHQEVHKGDTLLILDDREYKIRVMEAEAALKDAQAGATVIGATLQTTQTTASVYDASIAEIEIRLTKLEKDRQRYQNLVKRNAATPIQLEQIETEYAATHKKLEAVKRQQKAALSGVNEVSHRRENTEAAIQRATAALEMARLNLSYTVVVAPCDGKLGRRTLEEGQFITAGQTITYILPDTQKWIIANYKETQIENLHLGQEVAITVDAISGKEFKGKITAISGATGSKYSLVPTDNSAGNFVKIQQRIPVRIDFTDLSKEDNSSLAAGMMVIVLSLIHISEPTRHSLIS
;
A
#
# COMPACT_ATOMS: atom_id res chain seq x y z
N MET A 1 63.88 -106.22 -0.63
CA MET A 1 63.67 -105.13 0.30
C MET A 1 63.51 -103.79 -0.45
N GLU A 2 62.84 -103.74 -1.61
CA GLU A 2 62.75 -102.52 -2.50
C GLU A 2 61.33 -102.09 -2.97
N THR A 3 60.27 -102.57 -2.36
CA THR A 3 58.89 -102.27 -2.80
C THR A 3 58.05 -101.50 -1.79
N LYS A 4 58.64 -101.01 -0.65
CA LYS A 4 57.90 -100.18 0.36
C LYS A 4 58.24 -98.72 0.34
N GLU A 5 59.28 -98.24 -0.32
CA GLU A 5 59.64 -96.76 -0.33
C GLU A 5 58.93 -95.92 -1.41
N ASN A 6 58.43 -96.57 -2.47
CA ASN A 6 57.86 -95.87 -3.61
C ASN A 6 56.36 -95.48 -3.42
N ASN A 7 55.64 -95.95 -2.39
CA ASN A 7 54.24 -95.64 -2.14
C ASN A 7 54.07 -94.45 -1.19
N ASN A 8 55.09 -94.08 -0.40
CA ASN A 8 54.98 -92.92 0.53
C ASN A 8 55.28 -91.58 -0.14
N THR A 9 56.05 -91.52 -1.22
CA THR A 9 56.37 -90.33 -1.97
C THR A 9 55.21 -89.91 -2.90
N ALA A 10 54.41 -90.80 -3.43
CA ALA A 10 53.25 -90.52 -4.29
C ALA A 10 52.07 -89.97 -3.51
N SER A 11 51.85 -90.43 -2.26
CA SER A 11 50.76 -89.90 -1.39
C SER A 11 51.06 -88.51 -0.89
N THR A 12 52.29 -88.16 -0.58
CA THR A 12 52.73 -86.85 -0.14
C THR A 12 52.63 -85.77 -1.29
N HIS A 13 52.91 -86.16 -2.53
CA HIS A 13 52.79 -85.33 -3.70
C HIS A 13 51.30 -85.03 -4.06
N GLN A 14 50.42 -86.01 -3.90
CA GLN A 14 48.98 -85.82 -4.11
C GLN A 14 48.36 -84.98 -3.04
N GLU A 15 48.76 -85.11 -1.80
CA GLU A 15 48.28 -84.26 -0.70
C GLU A 15 48.75 -82.79 -0.82
N LYS A 16 49.99 -82.54 -1.20
CA LYS A 16 50.53 -81.20 -1.51
C LYS A 16 49.81 -80.59 -2.71
N ALA A 17 49.54 -81.39 -3.76
CA ALA A 17 48.79 -80.88 -4.94
C ALA A 17 47.33 -80.53 -4.59
N ARG A 18 46.65 -81.28 -3.70
CA ARG A 18 45.33 -80.98 -3.20
C ARG A 18 45.30 -79.70 -2.31
N LYS A 19 46.27 -79.50 -1.44
CA LYS A 19 46.46 -78.31 -0.61
C LYS A 19 46.75 -77.07 -1.47
N LEU A 20 47.59 -77.18 -2.48
CA LEU A 20 47.90 -76.13 -3.44
C LEU A 20 46.67 -75.75 -4.30
N LYS A 21 45.83 -76.67 -4.73
CA LYS A 21 44.59 -76.44 -5.44
C LYS A 21 43.56 -75.79 -4.53
N LYS A 22 43.50 -76.15 -3.24
CA LYS A 22 42.60 -75.56 -2.25
C LYS A 22 43.01 -74.11 -1.90
N LEU A 23 44.32 -73.88 -1.75
CA LEU A 23 44.89 -72.54 -1.55
C LEU A 23 44.63 -71.58 -2.75
N ARG A 24 44.85 -72.16 -3.98
CA ARG A 24 44.58 -71.35 -5.21
C ARG A 24 43.12 -71.03 -5.41
N ARG A 25 42.20 -71.95 -5.05
CA ARG A 25 40.75 -71.67 -5.04
C ARG A 25 40.41 -70.66 -4.00
N TRP A 26 41.00 -70.69 -2.81
CA TRP A 26 40.79 -69.73 -1.75
C TRP A 26 41.31 -68.32 -2.12
N GLN A 27 42.50 -68.27 -2.77
CA GLN A 27 43.03 -67.00 -3.34
C GLN A 27 42.12 -66.37 -4.41
N ILE A 28 41.58 -67.26 -5.29
CA ILE A 28 40.59 -66.75 -6.32
C ILE A 28 39.31 -66.18 -5.64
N VAL A 29 38.81 -66.90 -4.62
CA VAL A 29 37.63 -66.43 -3.89
C VAL A 29 37.90 -65.11 -3.17
N VAL A 30 39.04 -64.96 -2.50
CA VAL A 30 39.44 -63.73 -1.82
C VAL A 30 39.66 -62.59 -2.83
N SER A 31 40.26 -62.86 -3.99
CA SER A 31 40.46 -61.90 -5.06
C SER A 31 39.13 -61.44 -5.67
N LEU A 32 38.20 -62.39 -5.90
CA LEU A 32 36.83 -62.02 -6.38
C LEU A 32 36.06 -61.19 -5.36
N LEU A 33 36.19 -61.50 -4.07
CA LEU A 33 35.58 -60.73 -2.99
C LEU A 33 36.18 -59.32 -2.91
N GLY A 34 37.53 -59.22 -3.07
CA GLY A 34 38.21 -57.91 -3.16
C GLY A 34 37.75 -57.07 -4.35
N ILE A 35 37.58 -57.67 -5.52
CA ILE A 35 37.07 -57.01 -6.72
C ILE A 35 35.61 -56.59 -6.51
N ALA A 36 34.76 -57.39 -5.90
CA ALA A 36 33.40 -57.12 -5.61
C ALA A 36 33.27 -55.91 -4.66
N ILE A 37 34.08 -55.79 -3.62
CA ILE A 37 34.16 -54.67 -2.70
C ILE A 37 34.62 -53.38 -3.43
N LEU A 38 35.61 -53.51 -4.31
CA LEU A 38 36.10 -52.39 -5.12
C LEU A 38 35.01 -51.85 -6.07
N ILE A 39 34.29 -52.74 -6.77
CA ILE A 39 33.18 -52.36 -7.64
C ILE A 39 32.07 -51.70 -6.84
N TRP A 40 31.72 -52.27 -5.66
CA TRP A 40 30.71 -51.65 -4.78
C TRP A 40 31.13 -50.25 -4.31
N GLY A 41 32.42 -50.09 -3.93
CA GLY A 41 33.00 -48.80 -3.57
C GLY A 41 32.94 -47.78 -4.71
N ILE A 42 33.25 -48.19 -5.94
CA ILE A 42 33.16 -47.34 -7.14
C ILE A 42 31.72 -46.93 -7.40
N ILE A 43 30.75 -47.86 -7.26
CA ILE A 43 29.33 -47.58 -7.43
C ILE A 43 28.88 -46.56 -6.39
N GLN A 44 29.26 -46.70 -5.11
CA GLN A 44 28.93 -45.76 -4.05
C GLN A 44 29.52 -44.37 -4.31
N VAL A 45 30.79 -44.29 -4.69
CA VAL A 45 31.45 -43.01 -5.02
C VAL A 45 30.80 -42.36 -6.25
N THR A 46 30.46 -43.13 -7.26
CA THR A 46 29.79 -42.61 -8.47
C THR A 46 28.40 -42.13 -8.15
N CYS A 47 27.65 -42.83 -7.30
CA CYS A 47 26.31 -42.43 -6.85
C CYS A 47 26.36 -41.14 -6.04
N LEU A 48 27.32 -40.99 -5.11
CA LEU A 48 27.56 -39.73 -4.36
C LEU A 48 27.94 -38.58 -5.29
N PHE A 49 28.80 -38.82 -6.26
CA PHE A 49 29.23 -37.77 -7.21
C PHE A 49 28.11 -37.34 -8.15
N LEU A 50 27.25 -38.24 -8.60
CA LEU A 50 26.08 -37.93 -9.40
C LEU A 50 25.03 -37.14 -8.59
N ASN A 51 24.80 -37.49 -7.34
CA ASN A 51 23.91 -36.76 -6.45
C ASN A 51 24.44 -35.34 -6.16
N TYR A 52 25.74 -35.18 -5.96
CA TYR A 52 26.36 -33.86 -5.75
C TYR A 52 26.24 -32.97 -6.95
N LYS A 53 26.25 -33.49 -8.18
CA LYS A 53 26.01 -32.73 -9.42
C LYS A 53 24.55 -32.41 -9.70
N ARG A 54 23.59 -33.05 -9.00
CA ARG A 54 22.15 -32.88 -9.22
C ARG A 54 21.49 -31.90 -8.26
N THR A 55 22.24 -31.32 -7.33
CA THR A 55 21.69 -30.40 -6.33
C THR A 55 22.50 -29.11 -6.28
N GLU A 56 21.85 -27.98 -6.41
CA GLU A 56 22.45 -26.70 -6.10
C GLU A 56 22.06 -26.30 -4.68
N THR A 57 23.06 -25.90 -3.89
CA THR A 57 22.86 -25.55 -2.49
C THR A 57 23.26 -24.11 -2.27
N SER A 58 22.44 -23.35 -1.52
CA SER A 58 22.82 -22.06 -0.96
C SER A 58 22.71 -22.12 0.56
N ASN A 59 23.82 -21.77 1.22
CA ASN A 59 23.89 -21.55 2.67
C ASN A 59 23.81 -20.05 3.04
N ASP A 60 23.68 -19.17 2.04
CA ASP A 60 23.49 -17.74 2.20
C ASP A 60 22.04 -17.41 1.83
N ALA A 61 21.14 -17.86 2.69
CA ALA A 61 19.72 -17.63 2.53
C ALA A 61 19.11 -17.25 3.89
N GLN A 62 18.14 -16.35 3.86
CA GLN A 62 17.46 -15.87 5.05
C GLN A 62 15.96 -15.74 4.83
N ILE A 63 15.21 -15.89 5.91
CA ILE A 63 13.78 -15.68 5.92
C ILE A 63 13.52 -14.19 5.94
N GLU A 64 12.66 -13.71 5.04
CA GLU A 64 12.18 -12.33 5.00
C GLU A 64 10.67 -12.25 5.13
N GLN A 65 10.19 -11.11 5.59
CA GLN A 65 8.78 -10.76 5.63
C GLN A 65 8.63 -9.25 5.49
N TYR A 66 7.43 -8.80 5.13
CA TYR A 66 7.13 -7.37 5.17
C TYR A 66 7.12 -6.86 6.61
N ILE A 67 7.75 -5.73 6.82
CA ILE A 67 7.79 -5.03 8.10
C ILE A 67 7.08 -3.69 7.92
N SER A 68 6.08 -3.41 8.75
CA SER A 68 5.32 -2.17 8.69
C SER A 68 5.89 -1.15 9.68
N PRO A 69 6.55 -0.06 9.23
CA PRO A 69 6.98 1.00 10.14
C PRO A 69 5.76 1.80 10.62
N VAL A 70 5.71 2.07 11.92
CA VAL A 70 4.71 2.96 12.51
C VAL A 70 5.34 4.34 12.63
N ASN A 71 4.92 5.24 11.75
CA ASN A 71 5.43 6.60 11.69
C ASN A 71 4.45 7.58 12.31
N LEU A 72 4.98 8.59 12.99
CA LEU A 72 4.22 9.69 13.53
C LEU A 72 3.70 10.62 12.44
N ARG A 73 2.47 11.09 12.61
CA ARG A 73 1.87 12.12 11.75
C ARG A 73 1.81 13.50 12.41
N ALA A 74 1.90 13.54 13.74
CA ALA A 74 1.89 14.77 14.53
C ALA A 74 3.17 14.86 15.37
N SER A 75 3.65 16.07 15.66
CA SER A 75 4.79 16.32 16.54
C SER A 75 4.29 16.68 17.94
N GLY A 76 5.04 16.30 18.98
CA GLY A 76 4.66 16.65 20.35
C GLY A 76 5.45 15.86 21.37
N TYR A 77 5.17 16.15 22.65
CA TYR A 77 5.71 15.39 23.76
C TYR A 77 4.93 14.08 23.96
N ILE A 78 5.63 13.00 24.23
CA ILE A 78 5.01 11.73 24.59
C ILE A 78 4.37 11.85 25.98
N LYS A 79 3.05 11.71 26.03
CA LYS A 79 2.28 11.72 27.29
C LYS A 79 2.24 10.33 27.91
N LYS A 80 2.04 9.30 27.08
CA LYS A 80 1.95 7.92 27.54
C LYS A 80 2.29 6.95 26.42
N ILE A 81 3.01 5.88 26.78
CA ILE A 81 3.27 4.73 25.92
C ILE A 81 2.38 3.57 26.39
N CYS A 82 1.59 3.01 25.50
CA CYS A 82 0.58 2.01 25.81
C CYS A 82 0.96 0.59 25.37
N PHE A 83 2.21 0.35 24.97
CA PHE A 83 2.68 -0.96 24.51
C PHE A 83 4.00 -1.36 25.17
N THR A 84 4.28 -2.66 25.16
CA THR A 84 5.56 -3.25 25.52
C THR A 84 6.26 -3.83 24.30
N GLU A 85 7.57 -4.06 24.40
CA GLU A 85 8.34 -4.70 23.34
C GLU A 85 7.82 -6.12 23.06
N HIS A 86 7.78 -6.48 21.79
CA HIS A 86 7.36 -7.80 21.32
C HIS A 86 5.92 -8.22 21.67
N GLN A 87 5.09 -7.26 22.08
CA GLN A 87 3.67 -7.47 22.33
C GLN A 87 2.91 -7.72 21.02
N GLU A 88 1.94 -8.61 21.05
CA GLU A 88 0.97 -8.75 19.98
C GLU A 88 -0.08 -7.65 20.06
N VAL A 89 -0.39 -7.05 18.90
CA VAL A 89 -1.36 -5.95 18.77
C VAL A 89 -2.28 -6.19 17.60
N HIS A 90 -3.48 -5.65 17.71
CA HIS A 90 -4.48 -5.66 16.65
C HIS A 90 -4.57 -4.28 16.01
N LYS A 91 -5.02 -4.26 14.76
CA LYS A 91 -5.26 -3.02 14.03
C LYS A 91 -6.22 -2.11 14.82
N GLY A 92 -5.78 -0.89 15.10
CA GLY A 92 -6.54 0.11 15.86
C GLY A 92 -6.15 0.19 17.33
N ASP A 93 -5.35 -0.73 17.86
CA ASP A 93 -4.85 -0.64 19.22
C ASP A 93 -4.01 0.62 19.41
N THR A 94 -4.22 1.32 20.54
CA THR A 94 -3.48 2.53 20.85
C THR A 94 -2.07 2.19 21.30
N LEU A 95 -1.09 2.68 20.57
CA LEU A 95 0.33 2.47 20.87
C LEU A 95 0.92 3.60 21.71
N LEU A 96 0.60 4.84 21.35
CA LEU A 96 1.21 6.02 21.96
C LEU A 96 0.22 7.18 21.97
N ILE A 97 0.28 7.99 23.03
CA ILE A 97 -0.53 9.19 23.18
C ILE A 97 0.42 10.38 23.35
N LEU A 98 0.27 11.38 22.48
CA LEU A 98 0.96 12.65 22.58
C LEU A 98 0.21 13.63 23.51
N ASP A 99 0.87 14.68 23.92
CA ASP A 99 0.21 15.82 24.58
C ASP A 99 -0.69 16.53 23.54
N ASP A 100 -1.98 16.48 23.78
CA ASP A 100 -3.03 16.95 22.87
C ASP A 100 -3.52 18.38 23.14
N ARG A 101 -2.98 19.07 24.19
CA ARG A 101 -3.47 20.36 24.63
C ARG A 101 -3.41 21.42 23.53
N GLU A 102 -2.31 21.52 22.83
CA GLU A 102 -2.16 22.49 21.72
C GLU A 102 -3.13 22.19 20.58
N TYR A 103 -3.28 20.91 20.23
CA TYR A 103 -4.22 20.49 19.17
C TYR A 103 -5.68 20.75 19.53
N LYS A 104 -6.07 20.58 20.79
CA LYS A 104 -7.40 20.93 21.31
C LYS A 104 -7.67 22.43 21.22
N ILE A 105 -6.68 23.27 21.53
CA ILE A 105 -6.80 24.72 21.40
C ILE A 105 -7.03 25.10 19.92
N ARG A 106 -6.30 24.50 18.99
CA ARG A 106 -6.49 24.74 17.56
C ARG A 106 -7.88 24.31 17.06
N VAL A 107 -8.43 23.22 17.61
CA VAL A 107 -9.82 22.82 17.30
C VAL A 107 -10.81 23.86 17.81
N MET A 108 -10.66 24.34 19.04
CA MET A 108 -11.53 25.39 19.59
C MET A 108 -11.45 26.69 18.80
N GLU A 109 -10.26 27.09 18.35
CA GLU A 109 -10.05 28.25 17.49
C GLU A 109 -10.80 28.11 16.15
N ALA A 110 -10.65 26.94 15.49
CA ALA A 110 -11.34 26.66 14.24
C ALA A 110 -12.88 26.58 14.41
N GLU A 111 -13.35 26.05 15.55
CA GLU A 111 -14.79 26.05 15.88
C GLU A 111 -15.34 27.47 16.07
N ALA A 112 -14.58 28.34 16.71
CA ALA A 112 -14.95 29.73 16.88
C ALA A 112 -15.02 30.44 15.52
N ALA A 113 -14.02 30.21 14.64
CA ALA A 113 -14.02 30.79 13.29
C ALA A 113 -15.20 30.31 12.43
N LEU A 114 -15.60 29.03 12.57
CA LEU A 114 -16.79 28.52 11.89
C LEU A 114 -18.07 29.18 12.41
N LYS A 115 -18.21 29.37 13.71
CA LYS A 115 -19.35 30.05 14.30
C LYS A 115 -19.44 31.51 13.85
N ASP A 116 -18.32 32.21 13.75
CA ASP A 116 -18.24 33.57 13.25
C ASP A 116 -18.74 33.68 11.78
N ALA A 117 -18.23 32.78 10.92
CA ALA A 117 -18.67 32.70 9.53
C ALA A 117 -20.17 32.39 9.40
N GLN A 118 -20.73 31.52 10.25
CA GLN A 118 -22.16 31.21 10.30
C GLN A 118 -23.00 32.41 10.76
N ALA A 119 -22.52 33.12 11.78
CA ALA A 119 -23.17 34.35 12.23
C ALA A 119 -23.21 35.42 11.12
N GLY A 120 -22.09 35.61 10.41
CA GLY A 120 -22.01 36.45 9.24
C GLY A 120 -23.04 36.09 8.16
N ALA A 121 -23.21 34.80 7.87
CA ALA A 121 -24.21 34.32 6.91
C ALA A 121 -25.64 34.62 7.36
N THR A 122 -25.93 34.53 8.64
CA THR A 122 -27.25 34.84 9.20
C THR A 122 -27.58 36.33 9.00
N VAL A 123 -26.60 37.21 9.24
CA VAL A 123 -26.77 38.68 9.02
C VAL A 123 -27.03 39.00 7.55
N ILE A 124 -26.25 38.41 6.64
CA ILE A 124 -26.44 38.60 5.19
C ILE A 124 -27.79 38.04 4.73
N GLY A 125 -28.21 36.87 5.28
CA GLY A 125 -29.55 36.33 5.02
C GLY A 125 -30.69 37.25 5.43
N ALA A 126 -30.62 37.86 6.61
CA ALA A 126 -31.59 38.86 7.07
C ALA A 126 -31.58 40.11 6.18
N THR A 127 -30.39 40.59 5.77
CA THR A 127 -30.27 41.72 4.85
C THR A 127 -30.90 41.42 3.50
N LEU A 128 -30.68 40.20 2.96
CA LEU A 128 -31.29 39.77 1.69
C LEU A 128 -32.83 39.81 1.79
N GLN A 129 -33.38 39.26 2.85
CA GLN A 129 -34.84 39.27 3.08
C GLN A 129 -35.40 40.69 3.16
N THR A 130 -34.74 41.62 3.87
CA THR A 130 -35.12 43.00 3.97
C THR A 130 -35.11 43.69 2.59
N THR A 131 -34.05 43.48 1.81
CA THR A 131 -33.90 44.06 0.47
C THR A 131 -34.95 43.51 -0.50
N GLN A 132 -35.24 42.18 -0.43
CA GLN A 132 -36.34 41.58 -1.21
C GLN A 132 -37.70 42.14 -0.85
N THR A 133 -37.97 42.32 0.45
CA THR A 133 -39.23 42.96 0.91
C THR A 133 -39.34 44.38 0.38
N THR A 134 -38.27 45.17 0.39
CA THR A 134 -38.24 46.52 -0.17
C THR A 134 -38.52 46.50 -1.68
N ALA A 135 -37.95 45.54 -2.42
CA ALA A 135 -38.23 45.41 -3.86
C ALA A 135 -39.70 45.06 -4.13
N SER A 136 -40.33 44.23 -3.31
CA SER A 136 -41.74 43.85 -3.46
C SER A 136 -42.72 45.02 -3.22
N VAL A 137 -42.36 46.06 -2.47
CA VAL A 137 -43.16 47.30 -2.32
C VAL A 137 -43.33 48.02 -3.66
N TYR A 138 -42.29 48.01 -4.50
CA TYR A 138 -42.40 48.58 -5.85
C TYR A 138 -43.30 47.75 -6.76
N ASP A 139 -43.40 46.44 -6.60
CA ASP A 139 -44.35 45.59 -7.34
C ASP A 139 -45.81 46.03 -7.04
N ALA A 140 -46.12 46.22 -5.76
CA ALA A 140 -47.42 46.68 -5.33
C ALA A 140 -47.75 48.14 -5.89
N SER A 141 -46.73 49.00 -5.86
CA SER A 141 -46.88 50.37 -6.41
C SER A 141 -47.09 50.38 -7.92
N ILE A 142 -46.42 49.52 -8.66
CA ILE A 142 -46.57 49.29 -10.10
C ILE A 142 -48.00 48.82 -10.38
N ALA A 143 -48.49 47.82 -9.67
CA ALA A 143 -49.83 47.26 -9.83
C ALA A 143 -50.92 48.36 -9.61
N GLU A 144 -50.76 49.17 -8.57
CA GLU A 144 -51.67 50.31 -8.32
C GLU A 144 -51.70 51.27 -9.51
N ILE A 145 -50.52 51.69 -10.00
CA ILE A 145 -50.43 52.66 -11.12
C ILE A 145 -50.97 52.04 -12.42
N GLU A 146 -50.76 50.76 -12.68
CA GLU A 146 -51.26 50.03 -13.87
C GLU A 146 -52.80 49.95 -13.86
N ILE A 147 -53.43 49.75 -12.70
CA ILE A 147 -54.89 49.81 -12.55
C ILE A 147 -55.40 51.25 -12.85
N ARG A 148 -54.72 52.29 -12.36
CA ARG A 148 -55.06 53.68 -12.62
C ARG A 148 -54.90 54.01 -14.11
N LEU A 149 -53.81 53.55 -14.75
CA LEU A 149 -53.64 53.75 -16.20
C LEU A 149 -54.75 53.09 -17.02
N THR A 150 -55.16 51.89 -16.65
CA THR A 150 -56.23 51.13 -17.30
C THR A 150 -57.54 51.93 -17.22
N LYS A 151 -57.84 52.60 -16.09
CA LYS A 151 -58.99 53.44 -15.92
C LYS A 151 -58.90 54.71 -16.83
N LEU A 152 -57.76 55.42 -16.78
CA LEU A 152 -57.50 56.58 -17.58
C LEU A 152 -57.56 56.33 -19.08
N GLU A 153 -57.10 55.20 -19.54
CA GLU A 153 -57.20 54.78 -20.95
C GLU A 153 -58.65 54.59 -21.38
N LYS A 154 -59.49 53.95 -20.56
CA LYS A 154 -60.94 53.85 -20.83
C LYS A 154 -61.59 55.14 -20.83
N ASP A 155 -61.24 56.06 -19.91
CA ASP A 155 -61.79 57.42 -19.85
C ASP A 155 -61.35 58.23 -21.07
N ARG A 156 -60.10 58.18 -21.49
CA ARG A 156 -59.55 58.76 -22.69
C ARG A 156 -60.36 58.35 -23.95
N GLN A 157 -60.56 57.04 -24.15
CA GLN A 157 -61.35 56.50 -25.25
C GLN A 157 -62.80 56.99 -25.22
N ARG A 158 -63.40 57.04 -24.03
CA ARG A 158 -64.77 57.59 -23.83
C ARG A 158 -64.86 59.07 -24.21
N TYR A 159 -63.94 59.88 -23.70
CA TYR A 159 -63.97 61.34 -24.00
C TYR A 159 -63.61 61.64 -25.45
N GLN A 160 -62.74 60.90 -26.09
CA GLN A 160 -62.49 60.99 -27.53
C GLN A 160 -63.77 60.75 -28.36
N ASN A 161 -64.57 59.75 -27.97
CA ASN A 161 -65.85 59.51 -28.63
C ASN A 161 -66.90 60.56 -28.33
N LEU A 162 -66.93 61.12 -27.12
CA LEU A 162 -67.86 62.17 -26.76
C LEU A 162 -67.54 63.52 -27.46
N VAL A 163 -66.26 63.88 -27.58
CA VAL A 163 -65.81 65.08 -28.34
C VAL A 163 -66.17 64.94 -29.81
N LYS A 164 -65.98 63.77 -30.43
CA LYS A 164 -66.41 63.52 -31.82
C LYS A 164 -67.89 63.69 -32.04
N ARG A 165 -68.69 63.53 -31.00
CA ARG A 165 -70.18 63.71 -31.06
C ARG A 165 -70.63 65.07 -30.50
N ASN A 166 -69.69 66.03 -30.28
CA ASN A 166 -69.98 67.36 -29.68
C ASN A 166 -70.64 67.29 -28.28
N ALA A 167 -70.43 66.14 -27.54
CA ALA A 167 -71.01 65.90 -26.20
C ALA A 167 -70.01 66.14 -25.05
N ALA A 168 -68.77 66.54 -25.35
CA ALA A 168 -67.72 66.93 -24.38
C ALA A 168 -66.85 68.04 -25.00
N THR A 169 -66.16 68.81 -24.15
CA THR A 169 -65.25 69.87 -24.61
C THR A 169 -63.85 69.32 -24.94
N PRO A 170 -63.11 69.89 -25.92
CA PRO A 170 -61.71 69.51 -26.20
C PRO A 170 -60.81 69.68 -24.97
N ILE A 171 -61.04 70.68 -24.11
CA ILE A 171 -60.28 70.91 -22.88
C ILE A 171 -60.39 69.71 -21.91
N GLN A 172 -61.58 69.11 -21.79
CA GLN A 172 -61.79 67.92 -20.95
C GLN A 172 -61.00 66.69 -21.47
N LEU A 173 -60.91 66.53 -22.79
CA LEU A 173 -60.08 65.48 -23.39
C LEU A 173 -58.61 65.75 -23.14
N GLU A 174 -58.14 66.99 -23.36
CA GLU A 174 -56.73 67.36 -23.09
C GLU A 174 -56.29 67.11 -21.65
N GLN A 175 -57.22 67.47 -20.66
CA GLN A 175 -56.97 67.17 -19.26
C GLN A 175 -56.72 65.64 -19.01
N ILE A 176 -57.53 64.74 -19.57
CA ILE A 176 -57.43 63.34 -19.42
C ILE A 176 -56.19 62.83 -20.13
N GLU A 177 -55.85 63.27 -21.32
CA GLU A 177 -54.65 62.96 -22.04
C GLU A 177 -53.37 63.36 -21.25
N THR A 178 -53.40 64.54 -20.66
CA THR A 178 -52.31 65.04 -19.80
C THR A 178 -52.15 64.16 -18.54
N GLU A 179 -53.25 63.79 -17.87
CA GLU A 179 -53.21 62.91 -16.69
C GLU A 179 -52.74 61.49 -17.06
N TYR A 180 -53.18 60.95 -18.19
CA TYR A 180 -52.70 59.67 -18.72
C TYR A 180 -51.20 59.72 -18.97
N ALA A 181 -50.70 60.74 -19.68
CA ALA A 181 -49.28 60.87 -19.99
C ALA A 181 -48.45 61.08 -18.70
N ALA A 182 -48.92 61.86 -17.76
CA ALA A 182 -48.25 62.05 -16.46
C ALA A 182 -48.17 60.73 -15.66
N THR A 183 -49.29 59.95 -15.61
CA THR A 183 -49.33 58.63 -14.92
C THR A 183 -48.47 57.60 -15.59
N HIS A 184 -48.42 57.64 -16.95
CA HIS A 184 -47.51 56.77 -17.69
C HIS A 184 -46.02 57.05 -17.36
N LYS A 185 -45.64 58.33 -17.30
CA LYS A 185 -44.29 58.74 -16.87
C LYS A 185 -43.98 58.35 -15.42
N LYS A 186 -44.99 58.41 -14.54
CA LYS A 186 -44.85 57.90 -13.17
C LYS A 186 -44.58 56.37 -13.13
N LEU A 187 -45.29 55.59 -13.97
CA LEU A 187 -45.03 54.14 -14.09
C LEU A 187 -43.62 53.89 -14.52
N GLU A 188 -43.09 54.54 -15.54
CA GLU A 188 -41.72 54.42 -15.99
C GLU A 188 -40.71 54.72 -14.88
N ALA A 189 -40.98 55.77 -14.07
CA ALA A 189 -40.13 56.14 -12.94
C ALA A 189 -40.09 55.03 -11.87
N VAL A 190 -41.24 54.47 -11.47
CA VAL A 190 -41.34 53.42 -10.47
C VAL A 190 -40.71 52.10 -10.99
N LYS A 191 -40.90 51.77 -12.27
CA LYS A 191 -40.22 50.62 -12.90
C LYS A 191 -38.70 50.76 -12.87
N ARG A 192 -38.15 51.99 -13.04
CA ARG A 192 -36.71 52.22 -12.88
C ARG A 192 -36.24 52.03 -11.43
N GLN A 193 -37.05 52.49 -10.46
CA GLN A 193 -36.77 52.28 -9.02
C GLN A 193 -36.82 50.83 -8.64
N GLN A 194 -37.80 50.06 -9.14
CA GLN A 194 -37.87 48.62 -8.97
C GLN A 194 -36.59 47.91 -9.52
N LYS A 195 -36.18 48.26 -10.74
CA LYS A 195 -34.96 47.71 -11.35
C LYS A 195 -33.72 48.00 -10.50
N ALA A 196 -33.61 49.21 -9.93
CA ALA A 196 -32.52 49.56 -9.04
C ALA A 196 -32.57 48.73 -7.73
N ALA A 197 -33.76 48.54 -7.15
CA ALA A 197 -33.94 47.70 -5.96
C ALA A 197 -33.57 46.21 -6.24
N LEU A 198 -33.97 45.66 -7.39
CA LEU A 198 -33.62 44.31 -7.81
C LEU A 198 -32.10 44.14 -8.03
N SER A 199 -31.44 45.21 -8.53
CA SER A 199 -29.96 45.19 -8.61
C SER A 199 -29.32 45.11 -7.22
N GLY A 200 -29.91 45.78 -6.21
CA GLY A 200 -29.48 45.63 -4.81
C GLY A 200 -29.71 44.22 -4.25
N VAL A 201 -30.82 43.58 -4.60
CA VAL A 201 -31.06 42.16 -4.24
C VAL A 201 -29.98 41.27 -4.82
N ASN A 202 -29.62 41.43 -6.09
CA ASN A 202 -28.55 40.63 -6.72
C ASN A 202 -27.20 40.88 -6.05
N GLU A 203 -26.86 42.10 -5.69
CA GLU A 203 -25.61 42.39 -4.96
C GLU A 203 -25.55 41.64 -3.63
N VAL A 204 -26.61 41.69 -2.83
CA VAL A 204 -26.67 41.00 -1.54
C VAL A 204 -26.66 39.48 -1.74
N SER A 205 -27.28 38.98 -2.82
CA SER A 205 -27.23 37.55 -3.19
C SER A 205 -25.79 37.07 -3.46
N HIS A 206 -25.00 37.83 -4.21
CA HIS A 206 -23.59 37.53 -4.44
C HIS A 206 -22.75 37.63 -3.15
N ARG A 207 -23.08 38.56 -2.26
CA ARG A 207 -22.43 38.59 -0.93
C ARG A 207 -22.76 37.35 -0.12
N ARG A 208 -23.97 36.81 -0.22
CA ARG A 208 -24.38 35.56 0.42
C ARG A 208 -23.55 34.38 -0.11
N GLU A 209 -23.35 34.26 -1.42
CA GLU A 209 -22.50 33.23 -2.02
C GLU A 209 -21.06 33.30 -1.47
N ASN A 210 -20.50 34.51 -1.34
CA ASN A 210 -19.18 34.70 -0.73
C ASN A 210 -19.15 34.26 0.74
N THR A 211 -20.23 34.46 1.48
CA THR A 211 -20.34 34.06 2.88
C THR A 211 -20.46 32.51 3.00
N GLU A 212 -21.21 31.89 2.09
CA GLU A 212 -21.28 30.40 2.00
C GLU A 212 -19.89 29.78 1.72
N ALA A 213 -19.10 30.39 0.83
CA ALA A 213 -17.72 30.02 0.59
C ALA A 213 -16.80 30.20 1.84
N ALA A 214 -17.08 31.25 2.65
CA ALA A 214 -16.37 31.45 3.91
C ALA A 214 -16.68 30.34 4.94
N ILE A 215 -17.95 29.92 5.04
CA ILE A 215 -18.36 28.78 5.88
C ILE A 215 -17.65 27.50 5.43
N GLN A 216 -17.61 27.23 4.14
CA GLN A 216 -16.92 26.03 3.62
C GLN A 216 -15.44 26.03 3.98
N ARG A 217 -14.76 27.18 3.87
CA ARG A 217 -13.35 27.31 4.27
C ARG A 217 -13.15 27.09 5.76
N ALA A 218 -14.01 27.68 6.60
CA ALA A 218 -13.94 27.51 8.05
C ALA A 218 -14.25 26.06 8.46
N THR A 219 -15.20 25.39 7.79
CA THR A 219 -15.49 23.96 8.01
C THR A 219 -14.28 23.09 7.65
N ALA A 220 -13.65 23.35 6.51
CA ALA A 220 -12.44 22.61 6.10
C ALA A 220 -11.28 22.83 7.09
N ALA A 221 -11.12 24.04 7.62
CA ALA A 221 -10.11 24.35 8.64
C ALA A 221 -10.39 23.58 9.95
N LEU A 222 -11.66 23.49 10.37
CA LEU A 222 -12.07 22.73 11.54
C LEU A 222 -11.79 21.22 11.36
N GLU A 223 -12.15 20.65 10.22
CA GLU A 223 -11.88 19.24 9.93
C GLU A 223 -10.37 18.94 9.89
N MET A 224 -9.56 19.85 9.37
CA MET A 224 -8.10 19.73 9.40
C MET A 224 -7.57 19.78 10.85
N ALA A 225 -8.09 20.67 11.69
CA ALA A 225 -7.70 20.74 13.10
C ALA A 225 -8.08 19.46 13.87
N ARG A 226 -9.28 18.90 13.62
CA ARG A 226 -9.73 17.63 14.20
C ARG A 226 -8.90 16.45 13.72
N LEU A 227 -8.54 16.42 12.44
CA LEU A 227 -7.67 15.39 11.88
C LEU A 227 -6.30 15.43 12.56
N ASN A 228 -5.71 16.62 12.72
CA ASN A 228 -4.43 16.76 13.42
C ASN A 228 -4.53 16.35 14.91
N LEU A 229 -5.63 16.64 15.57
CA LEU A 229 -5.90 16.16 16.92
C LEU A 229 -5.99 14.62 16.96
N SER A 230 -6.63 13.99 15.98
CA SER A 230 -6.71 12.53 15.91
C SER A 230 -5.33 11.87 15.78
N TYR A 231 -4.36 12.54 15.16
CA TYR A 231 -2.98 12.04 15.01
C TYR A 231 -2.17 12.08 16.31
N THR A 232 -2.68 12.74 17.36
CA THR A 232 -2.04 12.69 18.71
C THR A 232 -2.20 11.32 19.37
N VAL A 233 -3.14 10.50 18.95
CA VAL A 233 -3.31 9.11 19.35
C VAL A 233 -2.81 8.22 18.23
N VAL A 234 -1.64 7.61 18.43
CA VAL A 234 -1.04 6.73 17.44
C VAL A 234 -1.57 5.32 17.64
N VAL A 235 -2.14 4.78 16.56
CA VAL A 235 -2.73 3.44 16.57
C VAL A 235 -1.98 2.47 15.63
N ALA A 236 -2.07 1.18 15.91
CA ALA A 236 -1.52 0.13 15.07
C ALA A 236 -2.21 0.09 13.69
N PRO A 237 -1.47 0.18 12.57
CA PRO A 237 -2.04 0.14 11.22
C PRO A 237 -2.47 -1.26 10.78
N CYS A 238 -1.92 -2.32 11.38
CA CYS A 238 -2.19 -3.72 11.07
C CYS A 238 -2.02 -4.60 12.31
N ASP A 239 -2.52 -5.83 12.23
CA ASP A 239 -2.28 -6.87 13.24
C ASP A 239 -0.84 -7.36 13.12
N GLY A 240 -0.24 -7.74 14.26
CA GLY A 240 1.10 -8.31 14.27
C GLY A 240 1.83 -8.12 15.60
N LYS A 241 3.13 -8.41 15.59
CA LYS A 241 3.99 -8.32 16.76
C LYS A 241 4.84 -7.04 16.69
N LEU A 242 4.86 -6.28 17.77
CA LEU A 242 5.66 -5.06 17.87
C LEU A 242 7.17 -5.36 17.95
N GLY A 243 7.96 -4.47 17.39
CA GLY A 243 9.41 -4.48 17.53
C GLY A 243 9.90 -3.87 18.84
N ARG A 244 11.16 -3.42 18.83
CA ARG A 244 11.77 -2.74 19.99
C ARG A 244 11.19 -1.34 20.19
N ARG A 245 11.20 -0.90 21.44
CA ARG A 245 10.87 0.45 21.86
C ARG A 245 12.16 1.27 22.05
N THR A 246 12.26 2.39 21.37
CA THR A 246 13.40 3.31 21.48
C THR A 246 13.01 4.67 22.07
N LEU A 247 11.76 4.80 22.52
CA LEU A 247 11.17 6.06 22.98
C LEU A 247 10.80 5.98 24.45
N GLU A 248 10.87 7.14 25.11
CA GLU A 248 10.52 7.30 26.53
C GLU A 248 9.43 8.36 26.73
N GLU A 249 8.64 8.22 27.79
CA GLU A 249 7.62 9.20 28.17
C GLU A 249 8.28 10.55 28.51
N GLY A 250 7.66 11.64 28.07
CA GLY A 250 8.21 12.98 28.18
C GLY A 250 9.18 13.39 27.09
N GLN A 251 9.57 12.48 26.18
CA GLN A 251 10.41 12.81 25.03
C GLN A 251 9.61 13.60 24.00
N PHE A 252 10.25 14.60 23.35
CA PHE A 252 9.69 15.27 22.19
C PHE A 252 10.02 14.50 20.93
N ILE A 253 9.00 14.29 20.08
CA ILE A 253 9.12 13.57 18.82
C ILE A 253 8.50 14.39 17.69
N THR A 254 9.06 14.20 16.47
CA THR A 254 8.66 14.95 15.28
C THR A 254 7.83 14.10 14.32
N ALA A 255 6.97 14.74 13.55
CA ALA A 255 6.25 14.07 12.47
C ALA A 255 7.23 13.44 11.46
N GLY A 256 6.91 12.25 10.98
CA GLY A 256 7.76 11.43 10.10
C GLY A 256 8.69 10.46 10.83
N GLN A 257 8.93 10.64 12.15
CA GLN A 257 9.78 9.74 12.92
C GLN A 257 9.11 8.38 13.12
N THR A 258 9.85 7.30 12.91
CA THR A 258 9.40 5.93 13.20
C THR A 258 9.48 5.67 14.70
N ILE A 259 8.39 5.20 15.28
CA ILE A 259 8.30 4.90 16.72
C ILE A 259 8.58 3.44 17.03
N THR A 260 8.15 2.55 16.18
CA THR A 260 8.37 1.11 16.25
C THR A 260 8.04 0.48 14.89
N TYR A 261 8.26 -0.82 14.79
CA TYR A 261 7.90 -1.61 13.62
C TYR A 261 6.87 -2.66 14.02
N ILE A 262 5.91 -2.95 13.16
CA ILE A 262 5.01 -4.08 13.33
C ILE A 262 5.44 -5.16 12.34
N LEU A 263 5.58 -6.37 12.84
CA LEU A 263 5.79 -7.58 12.07
C LEU A 263 4.42 -8.25 11.88
N PRO A 264 3.75 -8.05 10.74
CA PRO A 264 2.45 -8.65 10.50
C PRO A 264 2.56 -10.17 10.44
N ASP A 265 1.55 -10.90 10.88
CA ASP A 265 1.50 -12.35 10.69
C ASP A 265 1.10 -12.69 9.25
N THR A 266 1.94 -12.25 8.31
CA THR A 266 1.80 -12.50 6.88
C THR A 266 2.69 -13.65 6.43
N GLN A 267 2.45 -14.12 5.22
CA GLN A 267 3.30 -15.14 4.59
C GLN A 267 4.75 -14.65 4.49
N LYS A 268 5.67 -15.50 4.96
CA LYS A 268 7.11 -15.29 4.89
C LYS A 268 7.65 -15.93 3.62
N TRP A 269 8.78 -15.44 3.16
CA TRP A 269 9.52 -15.99 2.03
C TRP A 269 10.99 -16.05 2.35
N ILE A 270 11.76 -16.66 1.48
CA ILE A 270 13.21 -16.78 1.61
C ILE A 270 13.87 -16.01 0.47
N ILE A 271 14.91 -15.27 0.81
CA ILE A 271 15.85 -14.74 -0.17
C ILE A 271 17.13 -15.58 -0.06
N ALA A 272 17.38 -16.38 -1.08
CA ALA A 272 18.58 -17.21 -1.19
C ALA A 272 19.56 -16.61 -2.21
N ASN A 273 20.76 -16.34 -1.78
CA ASN A 273 21.82 -15.78 -2.63
C ASN A 273 22.62 -16.91 -3.28
N TYR A 274 22.35 -17.17 -4.54
CA TYR A 274 23.09 -18.15 -5.33
C TYR A 274 24.27 -17.51 -6.07
N LYS A 275 25.33 -18.27 -6.27
CA LYS A 275 26.46 -17.83 -7.09
C LYS A 275 26.03 -17.70 -8.55
N GLU A 276 26.60 -16.75 -9.27
CA GLU A 276 26.33 -16.53 -10.70
C GLU A 276 26.44 -17.83 -11.52
N THR A 277 27.41 -18.70 -11.18
CA THR A 277 27.62 -20.00 -11.85
C THR A 277 26.54 -21.05 -11.58
N GLN A 278 25.68 -20.84 -10.58
CA GLN A 278 24.60 -21.76 -10.22
C GLN A 278 23.26 -21.37 -10.87
N ILE A 279 23.13 -20.13 -11.32
CA ILE A 279 21.85 -19.58 -11.84
C ILE A 279 21.39 -20.31 -13.11
N GLU A 280 22.29 -20.76 -13.95
CA GLU A 280 21.97 -21.51 -15.18
C GLU A 280 21.12 -22.78 -14.89
N ASN A 281 21.30 -23.37 -13.71
CA ASN A 281 20.61 -24.59 -13.28
C ASN A 281 19.30 -24.32 -12.51
N LEU A 282 18.93 -23.05 -12.28
CA LEU A 282 17.75 -22.67 -11.52
C LEU A 282 16.64 -22.19 -12.44
N HIS A 283 15.43 -22.69 -12.23
CA HIS A 283 14.27 -22.33 -13.03
C HIS A 283 13.11 -21.86 -12.17
N LEU A 284 12.32 -20.94 -12.70
CA LEU A 284 11.08 -20.50 -12.06
C LEU A 284 10.13 -21.69 -11.89
N GLY A 285 9.54 -21.78 -10.72
CA GLY A 285 8.62 -22.86 -10.41
C GLY A 285 9.28 -24.15 -9.88
N GLN A 286 10.60 -24.20 -9.79
CA GLN A 286 11.36 -25.35 -9.27
C GLN A 286 11.11 -25.51 -7.77
N GLU A 287 10.90 -26.77 -7.34
CA GLU A 287 10.75 -27.13 -5.93
C GLU A 287 12.11 -27.17 -5.25
N VAL A 288 12.14 -26.70 -4.02
CA VAL A 288 13.33 -26.67 -3.18
C VAL A 288 13.02 -27.18 -1.78
N ALA A 289 14.00 -27.88 -1.21
CA ALA A 289 13.98 -28.27 0.18
C ALA A 289 14.67 -27.20 1.03
N ILE A 290 14.07 -26.84 2.15
CA ILE A 290 14.50 -25.74 3.01
C ILE A 290 14.73 -26.29 4.42
N THR A 291 15.92 -26.09 4.94
CA THR A 291 16.26 -26.43 6.33
C THR A 291 16.55 -25.14 7.08
N VAL A 292 15.86 -24.92 8.18
CA VAL A 292 16.03 -23.73 9.04
C VAL A 292 16.99 -24.07 10.15
N ASP A 293 18.07 -23.32 10.31
CA ASP A 293 19.12 -23.60 11.31
C ASP A 293 18.57 -23.58 12.75
N ALA A 294 17.57 -22.73 13.02
CA ALA A 294 16.95 -22.63 14.33
C ALA A 294 15.99 -23.78 14.67
N ILE A 295 15.57 -24.58 13.68
CA ILE A 295 14.58 -25.67 13.85
C ILE A 295 15.20 -26.98 13.39
N SER A 296 15.81 -27.70 14.31
CA SER A 296 16.47 -28.97 13.99
C SER A 296 15.47 -30.05 13.62
N GLY A 297 15.76 -30.80 12.56
CA GLY A 297 15.02 -32.02 12.19
C GLY A 297 13.72 -31.79 11.41
N LYS A 298 13.41 -30.57 11.01
CA LYS A 298 12.26 -30.26 10.15
C LYS A 298 12.70 -29.67 8.81
N GLU A 299 12.22 -30.27 7.74
CA GLU A 299 12.43 -29.84 6.37
C GLU A 299 11.14 -29.20 5.85
N PHE A 300 11.26 -28.02 5.29
CA PHE A 300 10.17 -27.29 4.67
C PHE A 300 10.29 -27.36 3.15
N LYS A 301 9.15 -27.27 2.47
CA LYS A 301 9.11 -27.22 1.01
C LYS A 301 8.85 -25.80 0.54
N GLY A 302 9.54 -25.42 -0.50
CA GLY A 302 9.34 -24.13 -1.15
C GLY A 302 9.44 -24.23 -2.65
N LYS A 303 9.11 -23.13 -3.32
CA LYS A 303 9.14 -23.01 -4.77
C LYS A 303 9.82 -21.72 -5.16
N ILE A 304 10.71 -21.79 -6.17
CA ILE A 304 11.34 -20.58 -6.73
C ILE A 304 10.28 -19.76 -7.46
N THR A 305 10.03 -18.55 -6.96
CA THR A 305 9.00 -17.65 -7.52
C THR A 305 9.61 -16.49 -8.31
N ALA A 306 10.82 -16.07 -7.98
CA ALA A 306 11.51 -15.05 -8.74
C ALA A 306 13.03 -15.21 -8.68
N ILE A 307 13.71 -14.90 -9.78
CA ILE A 307 15.16 -14.79 -9.88
C ILE A 307 15.46 -13.34 -10.23
N SER A 308 16.32 -12.70 -9.43
CA SER A 308 16.68 -11.31 -9.67
C SER A 308 17.43 -11.13 -10.99
N GLY A 309 17.09 -10.09 -11.73
CA GLY A 309 17.81 -9.69 -12.95
C GLY A 309 19.12 -8.94 -12.69
N ALA A 310 19.51 -8.73 -11.42
CA ALA A 310 20.74 -8.04 -11.06
C ALA A 310 21.37 -8.68 -9.82
N THR A 311 22.70 -8.50 -9.70
CA THR A 311 23.46 -8.99 -8.54
C THR A 311 23.17 -8.13 -7.30
N GLY A 312 23.32 -8.70 -6.12
CA GLY A 312 23.09 -7.98 -4.85
C GLY A 312 23.94 -6.72 -4.70
N SER A 313 25.16 -6.70 -5.26
CA SER A 313 26.04 -5.52 -5.24
C SER A 313 25.48 -4.32 -6.03
N LYS A 314 24.64 -4.54 -7.05
CA LYS A 314 24.00 -3.46 -7.82
C LYS A 314 22.82 -2.83 -7.10
N TYR A 315 22.20 -3.53 -6.17
CA TYR A 315 21.13 -3.00 -5.31
C TYR A 315 21.66 -2.31 -4.04
N SER A 316 22.97 -2.37 -3.78
CA SER A 316 23.57 -1.67 -2.64
C SER A 316 23.49 -0.16 -2.83
N LEU A 317 23.07 0.55 -1.77
CA LEU A 317 23.05 2.02 -1.72
C LEU A 317 24.45 2.64 -1.88
N VAL A 318 25.52 1.86 -1.61
CA VAL A 318 26.91 2.25 -1.83
C VAL A 318 27.49 1.33 -2.90
N PRO A 319 27.54 1.75 -4.19
CA PRO A 319 28.17 0.96 -5.23
C PRO A 319 29.66 0.76 -4.91
N THR A 320 30.12 -0.47 -4.93
CA THR A 320 31.56 -0.75 -4.87
C THR A 320 32.16 -0.38 -6.23
N ASP A 321 32.81 0.79 -6.29
CA ASP A 321 33.54 1.20 -7.48
C ASP A 321 34.93 0.52 -7.48
N ASN A 322 35.12 -0.39 -8.42
CA ASN A 322 36.38 -1.11 -8.63
C ASN A 322 37.38 -0.33 -9.54
N SER A 323 37.23 0.99 -9.68
CA SER A 323 38.02 1.82 -10.58
C SER A 323 39.48 2.05 -10.13
N ALA A 324 39.89 1.52 -8.96
CA ALA A 324 41.23 1.71 -8.40
C ALA A 324 42.29 0.73 -8.94
N GLY A 325 42.22 0.30 -10.18
CA GLY A 325 43.34 -0.30 -10.94
C GLY A 325 43.70 -1.77 -10.65
N ASN A 326 43.18 -2.41 -9.64
CA ASN A 326 43.42 -3.83 -9.36
C ASN A 326 42.10 -4.62 -9.50
N PHE A 327 41.82 -5.08 -10.71
CA PHE A 327 40.61 -5.89 -10.98
C PHE A 327 40.76 -7.30 -10.40
N VAL A 328 40.16 -7.56 -9.24
CA VAL A 328 39.97 -8.90 -8.71
C VAL A 328 38.57 -9.36 -9.09
N LYS A 329 38.43 -10.41 -9.88
CA LYS A 329 37.13 -11.01 -10.21
C LYS A 329 36.51 -11.60 -8.95
N ILE A 330 35.63 -10.84 -8.29
CA ILE A 330 34.86 -11.30 -7.14
C ILE A 330 33.62 -12.03 -7.67
N GLN A 331 33.37 -13.23 -7.18
CA GLN A 331 32.19 -14.01 -7.55
C GLN A 331 30.94 -13.31 -7.04
N GLN A 332 30.08 -12.89 -7.97
CA GLN A 332 28.82 -12.21 -7.66
C GLN A 332 27.75 -13.20 -7.22
N ARG A 333 26.80 -12.73 -6.39
CA ARG A 333 25.63 -13.50 -5.95
C ARG A 333 24.36 -12.84 -6.48
N ILE A 334 23.41 -13.67 -6.88
CA ILE A 334 22.11 -13.26 -7.42
C ILE A 334 21.04 -13.71 -6.43
N PRO A 335 20.23 -12.78 -5.90
CA PRO A 335 19.13 -13.13 -5.00
C PRO A 335 18.02 -13.86 -5.75
N VAL A 336 17.56 -14.94 -5.16
CA VAL A 336 16.45 -15.77 -5.64
C VAL A 336 15.39 -15.82 -4.55
N ARG A 337 14.17 -15.45 -4.91
CA ARG A 337 13.02 -15.52 -4.01
C ARG A 337 12.38 -16.89 -4.07
N ILE A 338 12.14 -17.44 -2.90
CA ILE A 338 11.53 -18.76 -2.69
C ILE A 338 10.36 -18.57 -1.73
N ASP A 339 9.18 -18.94 -2.18
CA ASP A 339 8.00 -18.92 -1.34
C ASP A 339 7.75 -20.33 -0.77
N PHE A 340 7.34 -20.43 0.50
CA PHE A 340 6.96 -21.68 1.11
C PHE A 340 5.68 -22.23 0.47
N THR A 341 5.63 -23.54 0.21
CA THR A 341 4.47 -24.17 -0.44
C THR A 341 3.43 -24.63 0.57
N ASP A 342 3.83 -25.23 1.68
CA ASP A 342 2.96 -25.82 2.70
C ASP A 342 3.39 -25.36 4.10
N LEU A 343 3.10 -24.11 4.46
CA LEU A 343 3.44 -23.57 5.77
C LEU A 343 2.20 -23.57 6.66
N SER A 344 2.19 -24.38 7.73
CA SER A 344 1.14 -24.33 8.73
C SER A 344 1.17 -23.01 9.51
N LYS A 345 0.05 -22.60 10.14
CA LYS A 345 0.04 -21.38 10.97
C LYS A 345 1.02 -21.48 12.15
N GLU A 346 1.15 -22.67 12.75
CA GLU A 346 2.08 -22.90 13.85
C GLU A 346 3.53 -22.77 13.39
N ASP A 347 3.85 -23.28 12.21
CA ASP A 347 5.17 -23.16 11.61
C ASP A 347 5.48 -21.70 11.25
N ASN A 348 4.51 -20.99 10.65
CA ASN A 348 4.69 -19.58 10.34
C ASN A 348 4.98 -18.73 11.59
N SER A 349 4.37 -19.06 12.73
CA SER A 349 4.62 -18.36 13.99
C SER A 349 6.00 -18.67 14.60
N SER A 350 6.53 -19.87 14.34
CA SER A 350 7.86 -20.30 14.84
C SER A 350 9.03 -19.72 14.02
N LEU A 351 8.78 -19.35 12.76
CA LEU A 351 9.78 -18.75 11.89
C LEU A 351 9.87 -17.22 12.17
N ALA A 352 11.07 -16.70 12.34
CA ALA A 352 11.28 -15.25 12.46
C ALA A 352 12.06 -14.72 11.24
N ALA A 353 11.74 -13.48 10.84
CA ALA A 353 12.51 -12.78 9.82
C ALA A 353 13.97 -12.64 10.26
N GLY A 354 14.90 -12.86 9.33
CA GLY A 354 16.33 -12.86 9.60
C GLY A 354 16.91 -14.20 10.03
N MET A 355 16.09 -15.25 10.23
CA MET A 355 16.62 -16.60 10.46
C MET A 355 17.36 -17.10 9.23
N MET A 356 18.53 -17.70 9.44
CA MET A 356 19.33 -18.32 8.38
C MET A 356 18.75 -19.68 8.01
N VAL A 357 18.81 -19.97 6.72
CA VAL A 357 18.31 -21.23 6.16
C VAL A 357 19.28 -21.79 5.13
N ILE A 358 19.27 -23.10 4.98
CA ILE A 358 19.95 -23.78 3.90
C ILE A 358 18.92 -24.22 2.89
N VAL A 359 19.12 -23.85 1.63
CA VAL A 359 18.23 -24.20 0.54
C VAL A 359 18.90 -25.20 -0.38
N LEU A 360 18.22 -26.33 -0.61
CA LEU A 360 18.62 -27.34 -1.55
C LEU A 360 17.67 -27.36 -2.74
N SER A 361 18.18 -27.06 -3.91
CA SER A 361 17.42 -27.09 -5.16
C SER A 361 17.78 -28.35 -5.95
N LEU A 362 16.78 -29.18 -6.28
CA LEU A 362 16.95 -30.33 -7.15
C LEU A 362 17.03 -29.87 -8.60
N ILE A 363 18.17 -30.11 -9.26
CA ILE A 363 18.30 -29.83 -10.70
C ILE A 363 17.47 -30.90 -11.43
N HIS A 364 16.34 -30.49 -11.99
CA HIS A 364 15.60 -31.29 -12.95
C HIS A 364 16.39 -31.32 -14.26
N ILE A 365 17.06 -32.43 -14.53
CA ILE A 365 17.54 -32.70 -15.87
C ILE A 365 16.28 -32.97 -16.70
N SER A 366 15.77 -31.97 -17.40
CA SER A 366 14.77 -32.18 -18.44
C SER A 366 15.43 -33.15 -19.46
N GLU A 367 14.81 -34.31 -19.66
CA GLU A 367 15.18 -35.18 -20.81
C GLU A 367 15.13 -34.29 -22.06
N PRO A 368 16.16 -34.36 -22.93
CA PRO A 368 16.13 -33.59 -24.17
C PRO A 368 14.92 -34.08 -24.97
N THR A 369 13.97 -33.21 -25.14
CA THR A 369 12.81 -33.41 -26.04
C THR A 369 13.40 -33.77 -27.40
N ARG A 370 13.28 -35.04 -27.81
CA ARG A 370 13.57 -35.47 -29.19
C ARG A 370 12.65 -34.65 -30.08
N HIS A 371 13.18 -33.61 -30.68
CA HIS A 371 12.58 -33.04 -31.85
C HIS A 371 12.55 -34.14 -32.91
N SER A 372 11.38 -34.73 -33.12
CA SER A 372 11.10 -35.54 -34.28
C SER A 372 11.27 -34.65 -35.50
N LEU A 373 12.38 -34.83 -36.20
CA LEU A 373 12.51 -34.51 -37.60
C LEU A 373 11.47 -35.35 -38.34
N ILE A 374 10.41 -34.74 -38.76
CA ILE A 374 9.57 -35.27 -39.83
C ILE A 374 9.69 -34.25 -40.97
N SER A 375 10.34 -34.74 -42.00
CA SER A 375 10.46 -34.36 -43.42
C SER A 375 9.58 -33.20 -43.92
#